data_5134c1a95eed5528b792ff5534e5d17e
#
_entry.id   5134c1a95eed5528b792ff5534e5d17e
#
_cell.length_a   1.000
_cell.length_b   1.000
_cell.length_c   1.000
_cell.angle_alpha   90.00
_cell.angle_beta   90.00
_cell.angle_gamma   90.00
#
_symmetry.space_group_name_H-M   'P 1'
#
loop_
_entity.id
_entity.type
_entity.pdbx_description
1 polymer ?
#
loop_
_entity_poly.entity_id
_entity_poly.type
_entity_poly.pdbx_seq_one_letter_code
_entity_poly.pdbx_strand_id
1 'polypeptide(L)'
;GELLGILDISGDYRNGHAHTLGLVNTAARMIENRLLAATCKRNIRLHLHSAPEGIGSVAEGIVAVSADGWIVGANRVGLVQLGLHAGDVGATLLERVLDVRLDDLLSHHKRRPQQPQALRVLGLNGISGLLFAQVQMDAAAWMTPSQSNTAARAAPTQDALALLDTGDARWRTAADKARRVVAKPIPVLIQGESGVGKEVFARALHASGPRCNAPFVAINCAAIPENLIESELFGHVAGAFTGARKEGHLGRLREAHGGTLFLDEIGDMPLALQTRLLRVLQERSVTPVGASKAVPVDFALVCATHNQLMQAAEQGRFRQDLYYRINGLTVQLPALRERSDFVALLRRLLSDLATEQGLPVDVEVAPDLLARLAAHPWPGNLRQLASVLRTACAMLVEGEDTLRWEHMPDDLVQALEVAPLAFGHPPDTPDTPTAPAALSLQQLSTAAIDQALQAARGNMSQAARQLGISRQTLYRKLAARAH
;
A
#
# COMPACT_ATOMS: atom_id res chain seq x y z
N GLY A 1 -19.61 7.03 -17.45
CA GLY A 1 -19.99 8.16 -18.20
C GLY A 1 -18.92 8.82 -19.08
N GLU A 2 -17.96 8.07 -19.63
CA GLU A 2 -17.04 8.62 -20.63
C GLU A 2 -17.67 8.63 -22.01
N LEU A 3 -17.46 9.73 -22.78
CA LEU A 3 -17.83 9.83 -24.18
C LEU A 3 -16.87 8.98 -25.01
N LEU A 4 -17.30 7.79 -25.46
CA LEU A 4 -16.46 6.83 -26.18
C LEU A 4 -16.42 7.10 -27.70
N GLY A 5 -17.35 7.92 -28.23
CA GLY A 5 -17.39 8.24 -29.65
C GLY A 5 -18.65 9.02 -30.02
N ILE A 6 -18.67 9.49 -31.24
CA ILE A 6 -19.81 10.20 -31.84
C ILE A 6 -20.22 9.41 -33.09
N LEU A 7 -21.52 9.11 -33.20
CA LEU A 7 -22.10 8.55 -34.40
C LEU A 7 -22.76 9.69 -35.19
N ASP A 8 -22.25 10.01 -36.37
CA ASP A 8 -22.79 11.02 -37.27
C ASP A 8 -23.33 10.37 -38.54
N ILE A 9 -24.50 10.85 -38.98
CA ILE A 9 -25.07 10.50 -40.29
C ILE A 9 -25.34 11.80 -41.00
N SER A 10 -24.54 12.08 -42.01
CA SER A 10 -24.69 13.25 -42.91
C SER A 10 -25.40 12.85 -44.20
N GLY A 11 -26.32 13.70 -44.65
CA GLY A 11 -27.07 13.49 -45.87
C GLY A 11 -27.67 14.80 -46.41
N ASP A 12 -28.23 14.75 -47.61
CA ASP A 12 -28.93 15.89 -48.21
C ASP A 12 -30.19 16.21 -47.37
N TYR A 13 -30.31 17.42 -46.88
CA TYR A 13 -31.43 17.90 -46.09
C TYR A 13 -32.80 17.72 -46.77
N ARG A 14 -32.83 17.62 -48.09
CA ARG A 14 -34.06 17.41 -48.91
C ARG A 14 -34.65 16.05 -48.77
N ASN A 15 -33.86 15.06 -48.36
CA ASN A 15 -34.25 13.66 -48.11
C ASN A 15 -34.24 13.26 -46.66
N GLY A 16 -34.30 14.24 -45.70
CA GLY A 16 -34.35 14.00 -44.28
C GLY A 16 -35.66 13.31 -43.88
N HIS A 17 -35.63 11.99 -43.62
CA HIS A 17 -36.76 11.25 -43.11
C HIS A 17 -36.81 11.30 -41.58
N ALA A 18 -37.99 11.44 -40.99
CA ALA A 18 -38.18 11.41 -39.54
C ALA A 18 -37.62 10.13 -38.87
N HIS A 19 -37.47 9.06 -39.63
CA HIS A 19 -36.93 7.78 -39.16
C HIS A 19 -35.38 7.76 -39.01
N THR A 20 -34.65 8.71 -39.63
CA THR A 20 -33.17 8.74 -39.58
C THR A 20 -32.67 8.91 -38.15
N LEU A 21 -33.28 9.81 -37.37
CA LEU A 21 -32.91 10.00 -35.96
C LEU A 21 -33.17 8.74 -35.11
N GLY A 22 -34.28 8.05 -35.37
CA GLY A 22 -34.62 6.78 -34.73
C GLY A 22 -33.57 5.69 -35.03
N LEU A 23 -33.08 5.61 -36.28
CA LEU A 23 -32.04 4.69 -36.70
C LEU A 23 -30.70 4.99 -36.01
N VAL A 24 -30.29 6.26 -35.96
CA VAL A 24 -29.07 6.69 -35.25
C VAL A 24 -29.12 6.32 -33.78
N ASN A 25 -30.24 6.65 -33.09
CA ASN A 25 -30.44 6.31 -31.68
C ASN A 25 -30.41 4.79 -31.45
N THR A 26 -31.00 3.99 -32.34
CA THR A 26 -30.99 2.54 -32.24
C THR A 26 -29.59 1.99 -32.43
N ALA A 27 -28.86 2.48 -33.43
CA ALA A 27 -27.48 2.08 -33.70
C ALA A 27 -26.55 2.44 -32.51
N ALA A 28 -26.68 3.65 -31.96
CA ALA A 28 -25.92 4.09 -30.78
C ALA A 28 -26.16 3.18 -29.57
N ARG A 29 -27.42 2.83 -29.27
CA ARG A 29 -27.77 1.89 -28.20
C ARG A 29 -27.19 0.49 -28.44
N MET A 30 -27.24 -0.01 -29.66
CA MET A 30 -26.65 -1.30 -30.01
C MET A 30 -25.13 -1.31 -29.80
N ILE A 31 -24.46 -0.22 -30.17
CA ILE A 31 -23.01 -0.06 -29.96
C ILE A 31 -22.71 -0.01 -28.45
N GLU A 32 -23.45 0.79 -27.68
CA GLU A 32 -23.31 0.90 -26.22
C GLU A 32 -23.49 -0.47 -25.54
N ASN A 33 -24.53 -1.21 -25.88
CA ASN A 33 -24.80 -2.54 -25.33
C ASN A 33 -23.68 -3.54 -25.66
N ARG A 34 -23.14 -3.50 -26.89
CA ARG A 34 -22.02 -4.36 -27.30
C ARG A 34 -20.71 -3.99 -26.63
N LEU A 35 -20.42 -2.70 -26.47
CA LEU A 35 -19.24 -2.23 -25.77
C LEU A 35 -19.29 -2.63 -24.29
N LEU A 36 -20.43 -2.44 -23.63
CA LEU A 36 -20.62 -2.86 -22.24
C LEU A 36 -20.43 -4.38 -22.10
N ALA A 37 -21.04 -5.18 -22.97
CA ALA A 37 -20.88 -6.63 -22.97
C ALA A 37 -19.42 -7.05 -23.20
N ALA A 38 -18.68 -6.34 -24.07
CA ALA A 38 -17.28 -6.64 -24.37
C ALA A 38 -16.34 -6.25 -23.21
N THR A 39 -16.59 -5.11 -22.58
CA THR A 39 -15.78 -4.58 -21.46
C THR A 39 -16.02 -5.38 -20.17
N CYS A 40 -17.27 -5.79 -19.93
CA CYS A 40 -17.70 -6.46 -18.70
C CYS A 40 -17.90 -7.98 -18.88
N LYS A 41 -17.12 -8.64 -19.75
CA LYS A 41 -17.21 -10.09 -20.02
C LYS A 41 -17.08 -10.98 -18.78
N ARG A 42 -16.28 -10.56 -17.80
CA ARG A 42 -16.03 -11.31 -16.56
C ARG A 42 -17.01 -10.99 -15.43
N ASN A 43 -17.93 -10.06 -15.66
CA ASN A 43 -18.90 -9.62 -14.67
C ASN A 43 -20.26 -10.27 -14.91
N ILE A 44 -21.07 -10.31 -13.87
CA ILE A 44 -22.47 -10.71 -13.93
C ILE A 44 -23.22 -9.58 -14.64
N ARG A 45 -23.95 -9.90 -15.73
CA ARG A 45 -24.77 -8.92 -16.44
C ARG A 45 -26.23 -9.15 -16.11
N LEU A 46 -26.90 -8.09 -15.68
CA LEU A 46 -28.33 -8.06 -15.46
C LEU A 46 -28.99 -7.32 -16.61
N HIS A 47 -29.85 -8.01 -17.33
CA HIS A 47 -30.70 -7.45 -18.36
C HIS A 47 -32.03 -7.05 -17.72
N LEU A 48 -32.36 -5.78 -17.76
CA LEU A 48 -33.49 -5.17 -17.05
C LEU A 48 -34.49 -4.61 -18.03
N HIS A 49 -35.78 -4.84 -17.79
CA HIS A 49 -36.84 -4.19 -18.54
C HIS A 49 -38.15 -4.10 -17.70
N SER A 50 -39.04 -3.14 -18.01
CA SER A 50 -40.34 -2.99 -17.33
C SER A 50 -41.32 -4.11 -17.66
N ALA A 51 -41.12 -4.84 -18.76
CA ALA A 51 -41.89 -6.00 -19.18
C ALA A 51 -40.96 -7.17 -19.52
N PRO A 52 -41.33 -8.42 -19.18
CA PRO A 52 -40.44 -9.56 -19.38
C PRO A 52 -40.09 -9.79 -20.87
N GLU A 53 -40.95 -9.46 -21.81
CA GLU A 53 -40.76 -9.60 -23.26
C GLU A 53 -39.80 -8.57 -23.84
N GLY A 54 -39.47 -7.51 -23.09
CA GLY A 54 -38.56 -6.46 -23.51
C GLY A 54 -37.10 -6.80 -23.25
N ILE A 55 -36.81 -7.87 -22.50
CA ILE A 55 -35.45 -8.35 -22.27
C ILE A 55 -34.91 -8.97 -23.56
N GLY A 56 -33.66 -8.62 -23.94
CA GLY A 56 -33.05 -8.98 -25.23
C GLY A 56 -33.34 -7.97 -26.35
N SER A 57 -34.16 -6.96 -26.12
CA SER A 57 -34.40 -5.86 -27.07
C SER A 57 -33.34 -4.78 -26.99
N VAL A 58 -33.26 -3.91 -28.00
CA VAL A 58 -32.37 -2.74 -28.00
C VAL A 58 -32.72 -1.73 -26.90
N ALA A 59 -33.93 -1.80 -26.35
CA ALA A 59 -34.45 -0.90 -25.33
C ALA A 59 -34.20 -1.39 -23.88
N GLU A 60 -33.56 -2.54 -23.72
CA GLU A 60 -33.25 -3.10 -22.39
C GLU A 60 -32.18 -2.28 -21.65
N GLY A 61 -32.31 -2.23 -20.33
CA GLY A 61 -31.25 -1.79 -19.43
C GLY A 61 -30.25 -2.92 -19.21
N ILE A 62 -28.97 -2.66 -19.34
CA ILE A 62 -27.91 -3.63 -19.02
C ILE A 62 -27.07 -3.05 -17.89
N VAL A 63 -26.91 -3.84 -16.83
CA VAL A 63 -26.09 -3.48 -15.66
C VAL A 63 -25.11 -4.60 -15.39
N ALA A 64 -23.83 -4.27 -15.37
CA ALA A 64 -22.76 -5.19 -15.03
C ALA A 64 -22.43 -5.08 -13.53
N VAL A 65 -22.39 -6.23 -12.86
CA VAL A 65 -22.18 -6.32 -11.41
C VAL A 65 -20.97 -7.19 -11.14
N SER A 66 -20.10 -6.77 -10.22
CA SER A 66 -18.98 -7.58 -9.75
C SER A 66 -19.46 -8.76 -8.92
N ALA A 67 -18.59 -9.73 -8.65
CA ALA A 67 -18.88 -10.86 -7.77
C ALA A 67 -19.29 -10.41 -6.34
N ASP A 68 -18.84 -9.23 -5.93
CA ASP A 68 -19.12 -8.63 -4.62
C ASP A 68 -20.39 -7.72 -4.61
N GLY A 69 -21.15 -7.71 -5.70
CA GLY A 69 -22.40 -6.96 -5.80
C GLY A 69 -22.26 -5.48 -6.18
N TRP A 70 -21.07 -4.97 -6.51
CA TRP A 70 -20.90 -3.59 -6.97
C TRP A 70 -21.31 -3.42 -8.42
N ILE A 71 -22.06 -2.37 -8.73
CA ILE A 71 -22.38 -1.97 -10.10
C ILE A 71 -21.12 -1.39 -10.74
N VAL A 72 -20.51 -2.14 -11.67
CA VAL A 72 -19.21 -1.77 -12.32
C VAL A 72 -19.41 -1.25 -13.74
N GLY A 73 -20.60 -1.33 -14.28
CA GLY A 73 -20.96 -0.80 -15.60
C GLY A 73 -22.46 -0.78 -15.79
N ALA A 74 -22.96 0.15 -16.57
CA ALA A 74 -24.37 0.20 -16.96
C ALA A 74 -24.52 0.96 -18.27
N ASN A 75 -25.48 0.54 -19.13
CA ASN A 75 -25.92 1.34 -20.25
C ASN A 75 -26.85 2.47 -19.79
N ARG A 76 -27.09 3.45 -20.64
CA ARG A 76 -27.92 4.60 -20.32
C ARG A 76 -29.32 4.21 -19.85
N VAL A 77 -29.91 3.18 -20.44
CA VAL A 77 -31.25 2.69 -20.05
C VAL A 77 -31.23 2.10 -18.66
N GLY A 78 -30.21 1.26 -18.34
CA GLY A 78 -30.04 0.67 -17.01
C GLY A 78 -29.86 1.71 -15.92
N LEU A 79 -29.07 2.77 -16.19
CA LEU A 79 -28.92 3.89 -15.25
C LEU A 79 -30.26 4.56 -14.95
N VAL A 80 -31.03 4.88 -15.99
CA VAL A 80 -32.36 5.52 -15.83
C VAL A 80 -33.32 4.62 -15.08
N GLN A 81 -33.39 3.33 -15.40
CA GLN A 81 -34.26 2.37 -14.75
C GLN A 81 -33.98 2.17 -13.26
N LEU A 82 -32.71 2.27 -12.87
CA LEU A 82 -32.27 2.16 -11.47
C LEU A 82 -32.21 3.51 -10.74
N GLY A 83 -32.48 4.62 -11.42
CA GLY A 83 -32.36 5.97 -10.85
C GLY A 83 -30.95 6.37 -10.51
N LEU A 84 -29.96 5.86 -11.25
CA LEU A 84 -28.54 6.11 -11.05
C LEU A 84 -27.98 7.14 -12.04
N HIS A 85 -26.95 7.82 -11.62
CA HIS A 85 -26.13 8.70 -12.47
C HIS A 85 -24.83 8.01 -12.86
N ALA A 86 -24.14 8.48 -13.88
CA ALA A 86 -22.88 7.91 -14.33
C ALA A 86 -21.80 7.87 -13.22
N GLY A 87 -21.81 8.83 -12.28
CA GLY A 87 -20.91 8.88 -11.14
C GLY A 87 -21.15 7.81 -10.07
N ASP A 88 -22.29 7.17 -10.07
CA ASP A 88 -22.68 6.13 -9.09
C ASP A 88 -22.11 4.75 -9.49
N VAL A 89 -21.69 4.60 -10.75
CA VAL A 89 -21.06 3.38 -11.25
C VAL A 89 -19.69 3.21 -10.59
N GLY A 90 -19.45 2.04 -10.00
CA GLY A 90 -18.29 1.74 -9.19
C GLY A 90 -18.39 2.15 -7.71
N ALA A 91 -19.45 2.87 -7.32
CA ALA A 91 -19.67 3.35 -5.97
C ALA A 91 -20.96 2.82 -5.30
N THR A 92 -21.84 2.14 -6.05
CA THR A 92 -23.14 1.69 -5.58
C THR A 92 -23.24 0.16 -5.60
N LEU A 93 -23.75 -0.42 -4.51
CA LEU A 93 -24.08 -1.84 -4.42
C LEU A 93 -25.47 -2.10 -5.05
N LEU A 94 -25.62 -3.24 -5.72
CA LEU A 94 -26.88 -3.67 -6.31
C LEU A 94 -28.03 -3.70 -5.30
N GLU A 95 -27.78 -4.18 -4.10
CA GLU A 95 -28.74 -4.30 -2.99
C GLU A 95 -29.28 -2.95 -2.48
N ARG A 96 -28.61 -1.84 -2.81
CA ARG A 96 -29.12 -0.49 -2.47
C ARG A 96 -30.15 0.04 -3.43
N VAL A 97 -30.18 -0.48 -4.64
CA VAL A 97 -31.07 0.00 -5.71
C VAL A 97 -32.11 -1.03 -6.11
N LEU A 98 -31.90 -2.30 -5.80
CA LEU A 98 -32.84 -3.40 -6.01
C LEU A 98 -33.11 -4.12 -4.69
N ASP A 99 -34.39 -4.45 -4.42
CA ASP A 99 -34.80 -5.22 -3.24
C ASP A 99 -34.51 -6.72 -3.44
N VAL A 100 -33.22 -7.04 -3.67
CA VAL A 100 -32.76 -8.41 -3.89
C VAL A 100 -31.28 -8.55 -3.61
N ARG A 101 -30.87 -9.67 -3.04
CA ARG A 101 -29.45 -10.01 -2.86
C ARG A 101 -28.91 -10.65 -4.13
N LEU A 102 -27.64 -10.38 -4.43
CA LEU A 102 -26.97 -10.95 -5.59
C LEU A 102 -27.02 -12.49 -5.57
N ASP A 103 -26.84 -13.11 -4.39
CA ASP A 103 -26.88 -14.57 -4.23
C ASP A 103 -28.26 -15.16 -4.56
N ASP A 104 -29.33 -14.44 -4.25
CA ASP A 104 -30.71 -14.87 -4.56
C ASP A 104 -30.95 -14.84 -6.08
N LEU A 105 -30.47 -13.78 -6.77
CA LEU A 105 -30.49 -13.67 -8.23
C LEU A 105 -29.73 -14.81 -8.90
N LEU A 106 -28.53 -15.11 -8.41
CA LEU A 106 -27.71 -16.21 -8.93
C LEU A 106 -28.33 -17.57 -8.66
N SER A 107 -28.96 -17.75 -7.50
CA SER A 107 -29.66 -18.98 -7.14
C SER A 107 -30.91 -19.17 -8.00
N HIS A 108 -31.65 -18.09 -8.31
CA HIS A 108 -32.76 -18.12 -9.25
C HIS A 108 -32.29 -18.47 -10.67
N HIS A 109 -31.22 -17.80 -11.15
CA HIS A 109 -30.64 -18.09 -12.46
C HIS A 109 -30.17 -19.56 -12.60
N LYS A 110 -29.54 -20.14 -11.57
CA LYS A 110 -29.14 -21.56 -11.56
C LYS A 110 -30.32 -22.51 -11.72
N ARG A 111 -31.46 -22.17 -11.11
CA ARG A 111 -32.67 -23.01 -11.18
C ARG A 111 -33.47 -22.79 -12.46
N ARG A 112 -33.50 -21.55 -12.98
CA ARG A 112 -34.31 -21.14 -14.14
C ARG A 112 -33.58 -20.09 -14.98
N PRO A 113 -32.57 -20.48 -15.76
CA PRO A 113 -31.64 -19.53 -16.41
C PRO A 113 -32.28 -18.61 -17.46
N GLN A 114 -33.42 -18.99 -18.04
CA GLN A 114 -34.09 -18.17 -19.06
C GLN A 114 -35.35 -17.45 -18.55
N GLN A 115 -35.70 -17.60 -17.28
CA GLN A 115 -36.91 -16.98 -16.73
C GLN A 115 -36.57 -15.64 -16.05
N PRO A 116 -37.14 -14.51 -16.54
CA PRO A 116 -36.99 -13.22 -15.87
C PRO A 116 -37.59 -13.24 -14.47
N GLN A 117 -36.87 -12.63 -13.53
CA GLN A 117 -37.35 -12.46 -12.15
C GLN A 117 -37.88 -11.04 -11.95
N ALA A 118 -39.06 -10.91 -11.36
CA ALA A 118 -39.60 -9.61 -10.98
C ALA A 118 -38.91 -9.05 -9.74
N LEU A 119 -38.37 -7.82 -9.82
CA LEU A 119 -37.62 -7.14 -8.78
C LEU A 119 -38.22 -5.77 -8.48
N ARG A 120 -38.16 -5.33 -7.23
CA ARG A 120 -38.53 -3.97 -6.84
C ARG A 120 -37.29 -3.06 -6.89
N VAL A 121 -37.48 -1.88 -7.47
CA VAL A 121 -36.47 -0.82 -7.46
C VAL A 121 -36.64 0.01 -6.21
N LEU A 122 -35.60 0.09 -5.39
CA LEU A 122 -35.58 0.90 -4.17
C LEU A 122 -35.24 2.37 -4.46
N GLY A 123 -34.58 2.65 -5.58
CA GLY A 123 -34.22 3.96 -6.12
C GLY A 123 -33.61 4.95 -5.12
N LEU A 124 -32.38 5.41 -5.34
CA LEU A 124 -31.74 6.45 -4.52
C LEU A 124 -32.52 7.78 -4.52
N ASN A 125 -33.40 8.00 -5.48
CA ASN A 125 -34.21 9.23 -5.69
C ASN A 125 -35.71 9.03 -5.46
N GLY A 126 -36.12 7.98 -4.73
CA GLY A 126 -37.54 7.75 -4.40
C GLY A 126 -38.39 7.15 -5.53
N ILE A 127 -37.78 6.66 -6.61
CA ILE A 127 -38.47 5.96 -7.69
C ILE A 127 -38.64 4.51 -7.24
N SER A 128 -39.86 4.14 -6.86
CA SER A 128 -40.22 2.74 -6.65
C SER A 128 -40.92 2.21 -7.90
N GLY A 129 -40.40 1.18 -8.50
CA GLY A 129 -40.92 0.52 -9.69
C GLY A 129 -40.71 -0.98 -9.64
N LEU A 130 -41.46 -1.71 -10.50
CA LEU A 130 -41.25 -3.12 -10.73
C LEU A 130 -40.45 -3.29 -12.04
N LEU A 131 -39.35 -4.01 -11.99
CA LEU A 131 -38.56 -4.39 -13.15
C LEU A 131 -38.44 -5.91 -13.23
N PHE A 132 -38.31 -6.41 -14.46
CA PHE A 132 -37.94 -7.79 -14.71
C PHE A 132 -36.47 -7.85 -15.00
N ALA A 133 -35.72 -8.76 -14.33
CA ALA A 133 -34.30 -8.96 -14.49
C ALA A 133 -34.00 -10.38 -14.96
N GLN A 134 -33.10 -10.50 -15.92
CA GLN A 134 -32.52 -11.76 -16.34
C GLN A 134 -31.01 -11.69 -16.17
N VAL A 135 -30.43 -12.70 -15.53
CA VAL A 135 -28.98 -12.79 -15.33
C VAL A 135 -28.36 -13.43 -16.59
N GLN A 136 -27.29 -12.82 -17.10
CA GLN A 136 -26.43 -13.39 -18.13
C GLN A 136 -25.00 -13.43 -17.64
N MET A 137 -24.36 -14.61 -17.78
CA MET A 137 -22.96 -14.83 -17.43
C MET A 137 -22.29 -15.67 -18.54
N ASP A 138 -21.06 -15.30 -18.91
CA ASP A 138 -20.29 -16.12 -19.84
C ASP A 138 -19.69 -17.34 -19.10
N ALA A 139 -19.58 -18.48 -19.80
CA ALA A 139 -19.07 -19.73 -19.23
C ALA A 139 -17.68 -19.60 -18.59
N ALA A 140 -16.87 -18.63 -19.03
CA ALA A 140 -15.58 -18.32 -18.43
C ALA A 140 -15.68 -17.70 -17.02
N ALA A 141 -16.81 -17.11 -16.65
CA ALA A 141 -17.05 -16.61 -15.31
C ALA A 141 -17.35 -17.73 -14.29
N TRP A 142 -17.66 -18.93 -14.75
CA TRP A 142 -17.93 -20.10 -13.92
C TRP A 142 -16.69 -20.96 -13.62
N MET A 143 -15.57 -20.78 -14.33
CA MET A 143 -14.36 -21.60 -14.18
C MET A 143 -13.38 -21.11 -13.14
N THR A 144 -13.80 -20.25 -12.20
CA THR A 144 -13.13 -20.18 -10.91
C THR A 144 -13.59 -21.40 -10.11
N PRO A 145 -12.67 -22.25 -9.58
CA PRO A 145 -13.06 -23.35 -8.75
C PRO A 145 -13.80 -22.80 -7.54
N SER A 146 -15.12 -22.98 -7.54
CA SER A 146 -15.95 -22.79 -6.38
C SER A 146 -15.53 -23.87 -5.39
N GLN A 147 -14.56 -23.58 -4.55
CA GLN A 147 -14.48 -24.27 -3.28
C GLN A 147 -15.71 -23.82 -2.50
N SER A 148 -16.68 -24.72 -2.48
CA SER A 148 -17.79 -24.70 -1.57
C SER A 148 -17.24 -24.64 -0.14
N ASN A 149 -17.09 -23.44 0.38
CA ASN A 149 -17.10 -23.22 1.82
C ASN A 149 -18.49 -22.72 2.18
N THR A 150 -19.30 -23.67 2.67
CA THR A 150 -20.47 -23.41 3.51
C THR A 150 -20.17 -22.30 4.49
N ALA A 151 -20.96 -21.24 4.36
CA ALA A 151 -21.34 -20.30 5.39
C ALA A 151 -20.35 -20.09 6.56
N ALA A 152 -19.31 -19.33 6.31
CA ALA A 152 -18.92 -18.34 7.28
C ALA A 152 -19.46 -17.01 6.73
N ARG A 153 -20.57 -16.54 7.33
CA ARG A 153 -20.96 -15.15 7.36
C ARG A 153 -19.65 -14.39 7.54
N ALA A 154 -19.20 -13.67 6.50
CA ALA A 154 -17.99 -12.84 6.60
C ALA A 154 -18.23 -11.95 7.81
N ALA A 155 -17.59 -12.30 8.92
CA ALA A 155 -17.35 -11.34 9.97
C ALA A 155 -16.79 -10.10 9.27
N PRO A 156 -17.16 -8.88 9.65
CA PRO A 156 -16.60 -7.67 9.08
C PRO A 156 -15.10 -7.92 9.02
N THR A 157 -14.51 -7.87 7.82
CA THR A 157 -13.07 -8.01 7.66
C THR A 157 -12.48 -7.03 8.66
N GLN A 158 -11.90 -7.57 9.74
CA GLN A 158 -11.33 -6.71 10.78
C GLN A 158 -10.35 -5.84 10.03
N ASP A 159 -10.61 -4.55 9.98
CA ASP A 159 -9.73 -3.62 9.28
C ASP A 159 -8.34 -3.73 9.93
N ALA A 160 -7.46 -4.49 9.29
CA ALA A 160 -6.14 -4.78 9.81
C ALA A 160 -5.33 -3.49 10.08
N LEU A 161 -5.60 -2.42 9.31
CA LEU A 161 -5.06 -1.10 9.60
C LEU A 161 -5.66 -0.50 10.87
N ALA A 162 -6.96 -0.70 11.16
CA ALA A 162 -7.54 -0.23 12.41
C ALA A 162 -6.97 -0.97 13.62
N LEU A 163 -6.66 -2.26 13.48
CA LEU A 163 -6.00 -3.02 14.53
C LEU A 163 -4.60 -2.49 14.86
N LEU A 164 -3.88 -1.89 13.91
CA LEU A 164 -2.56 -1.31 14.13
C LEU A 164 -2.60 0.13 14.65
N ASP A 165 -3.76 0.76 14.70
CA ASP A 165 -3.91 2.13 15.21
C ASP A 165 -3.86 2.13 16.74
N THR A 166 -2.80 2.68 17.30
CA THR A 166 -2.58 2.85 18.73
C THR A 166 -2.86 4.29 19.22
N GLY A 167 -3.28 5.20 18.31
CA GLY A 167 -3.74 6.53 18.67
C GLY A 167 -2.99 7.70 18.02
N ASP A 168 -1.92 7.45 17.25
CA ASP A 168 -1.18 8.53 16.60
C ASP A 168 -1.93 9.13 15.40
N ALA A 169 -2.09 10.47 15.39
CA ALA A 169 -2.86 11.16 14.36
C ALA A 169 -2.18 11.15 12.99
N ARG A 170 -0.84 11.18 12.91
CA ARG A 170 -0.09 11.15 11.65
C ARG A 170 -0.19 9.76 11.03
N TRP A 171 -0.02 8.72 11.85
CA TRP A 171 -0.18 7.33 11.42
C TRP A 171 -1.60 7.07 10.90
N ARG A 172 -2.62 7.53 11.65
CA ARG A 172 -4.05 7.40 11.26
C ARG A 172 -4.33 8.10 9.93
N THR A 173 -3.80 9.31 9.74
CA THR A 173 -3.94 10.05 8.48
C THR A 173 -3.33 9.28 7.30
N ALA A 174 -2.17 8.63 7.49
CA ALA A 174 -1.53 7.79 6.48
C ALA A 174 -2.41 6.55 6.15
N ALA A 175 -2.93 5.88 7.18
CA ALA A 175 -3.81 4.72 7.03
C ALA A 175 -5.12 5.08 6.29
N ASP A 176 -5.76 6.20 6.64
CA ASP A 176 -7.00 6.65 6.01
C ASP A 176 -6.81 7.01 4.52
N LYS A 177 -5.69 7.66 4.19
CA LYS A 177 -5.34 7.91 2.78
C LYS A 177 -5.16 6.60 2.00
N ALA A 178 -4.43 5.63 2.58
CA ALA A 178 -4.18 4.35 1.94
C ALA A 178 -5.47 3.53 1.75
N ARG A 179 -6.39 3.52 2.74
CA ARG A 179 -7.71 2.88 2.63
C ARG A 179 -8.53 3.37 1.44
N ARG A 180 -8.48 4.68 1.13
CA ARG A 180 -9.25 5.26 0.02
C ARG A 180 -8.81 4.78 -1.35
N VAL A 181 -7.59 4.26 -1.48
CA VAL A 181 -7.03 3.84 -2.77
C VAL A 181 -6.76 2.35 -2.87
N VAL A 182 -6.86 1.57 -1.78
CA VAL A 182 -6.54 0.13 -1.77
C VAL A 182 -7.34 -0.69 -2.79
N ALA A 183 -8.58 -0.27 -3.08
CA ALA A 183 -9.44 -0.91 -4.08
C ALA A 183 -9.21 -0.37 -5.51
N LYS A 184 -8.37 0.64 -5.69
CA LYS A 184 -8.13 1.29 -6.97
C LYS A 184 -6.80 0.82 -7.58
N PRO A 185 -6.62 0.88 -8.91
CA PRO A 185 -5.36 0.54 -9.57
C PRO A 185 -4.31 1.67 -9.41
N ILE A 186 -4.17 2.20 -8.20
CA ILE A 186 -3.26 3.29 -7.86
C ILE A 186 -2.11 2.71 -7.04
N PRO A 187 -0.85 2.82 -7.49
CA PRO A 187 0.31 2.43 -6.70
C PRO A 187 0.40 3.22 -5.40
N VAL A 188 0.80 2.56 -4.32
CA VAL A 188 1.03 3.21 -3.02
C VAL A 188 2.52 3.21 -2.72
N LEU A 189 3.07 4.40 -2.46
CA LEU A 189 4.45 4.60 -2.04
C LEU A 189 4.49 4.94 -0.55
N ILE A 190 5.06 4.05 0.26
CA ILE A 190 5.23 4.22 1.71
C ILE A 190 6.61 4.78 1.97
N GLN A 191 6.68 5.99 2.51
CA GLN A 191 7.92 6.64 2.92
C GLN A 191 8.05 6.67 4.44
N GLY A 192 9.27 6.59 4.93
CA GLY A 192 9.59 6.68 6.36
C GLY A 192 10.94 6.05 6.66
N GLU A 193 11.49 6.38 7.81
CA GLU A 193 12.79 5.88 8.26
C GLU A 193 12.84 4.35 8.32
N SER A 194 14.06 3.81 8.36
CA SER A 194 14.23 2.37 8.58
C SER A 194 13.64 1.96 9.94
N GLY A 195 12.93 0.83 9.97
CA GLY A 195 12.37 0.29 11.20
C GLY A 195 11.04 0.92 11.69
N VAL A 196 10.40 1.85 10.94
CA VAL A 196 9.10 2.44 11.33
C VAL A 196 7.89 1.52 11.10
N GLY A 197 8.10 0.33 10.51
CA GLY A 197 7.03 -0.63 10.26
C GLY A 197 6.39 -0.55 8.87
N LYS A 198 7.13 -0.10 7.83
CA LYS A 198 6.63 0.00 6.44
C LYS A 198 6.05 -1.32 5.92
N GLU A 199 6.71 -2.46 6.18
CA GLU A 199 6.21 -3.78 5.76
C GLU A 199 4.94 -4.18 6.51
N VAL A 200 4.89 -3.94 7.83
CA VAL A 200 3.70 -4.23 8.66
C VAL A 200 2.50 -3.42 8.14
N PHE A 201 2.72 -2.14 7.82
CA PHE A 201 1.70 -1.29 7.22
C PHE A 201 1.24 -1.81 5.85
N ALA A 202 2.16 -2.24 4.97
CA ALA A 202 1.83 -2.78 3.66
C ALA A 202 1.02 -4.09 3.75
N ARG A 203 1.37 -4.99 4.68
CA ARG A 203 0.61 -6.22 4.96
C ARG A 203 -0.79 -5.92 5.48
N ALA A 204 -0.92 -4.97 6.41
CA ALA A 204 -2.22 -4.54 6.92
C ALA A 204 -3.08 -3.88 5.84
N LEU A 205 -2.46 -3.08 4.96
CA LEU A 205 -3.15 -2.47 3.82
C LEU A 205 -3.68 -3.55 2.85
N HIS A 206 -2.89 -4.57 2.54
CA HIS A 206 -3.32 -5.71 1.74
C HIS A 206 -4.48 -6.45 2.40
N ALA A 207 -4.35 -6.77 3.71
CA ALA A 207 -5.39 -7.48 4.46
C ALA A 207 -6.70 -6.69 4.60
N SER A 208 -6.63 -5.35 4.56
CA SER A 208 -7.81 -4.46 4.55
C SER A 208 -8.38 -4.22 3.15
N GLY A 209 -7.75 -4.76 2.10
CA GLY A 209 -8.12 -4.51 0.70
C GLY A 209 -8.96 -5.63 0.07
N PRO A 210 -9.46 -5.41 -1.15
CA PRO A 210 -10.26 -6.40 -1.87
C PRO A 210 -9.48 -7.66 -2.29
N ARG A 211 -8.15 -7.61 -2.24
CA ARG A 211 -7.25 -8.73 -2.58
C ARG A 211 -6.72 -9.45 -1.33
N CYS A 212 -7.34 -9.29 -0.16
CA CYS A 212 -6.87 -9.84 1.11
C CYS A 212 -6.69 -11.37 1.12
N ASN A 213 -7.46 -12.10 0.31
CA ASN A 213 -7.37 -13.55 0.15
C ASN A 213 -6.42 -13.98 -0.99
N ALA A 214 -5.81 -13.03 -1.69
CA ALA A 214 -4.88 -13.29 -2.78
C ALA A 214 -3.42 -13.21 -2.29
N PRO A 215 -2.42 -13.63 -3.08
CA PRO A 215 -1.03 -13.61 -2.64
C PRO A 215 -0.52 -12.20 -2.28
N PHE A 216 0.17 -12.09 -1.14
CA PHE A 216 1.00 -10.94 -0.80
C PHE A 216 2.47 -11.33 -0.99
N VAL A 217 3.09 -10.82 -2.04
CA VAL A 217 4.48 -11.14 -2.39
C VAL A 217 5.37 -9.96 -2.04
N ALA A 218 6.21 -10.15 -1.01
CA ALA A 218 7.16 -9.15 -0.55
C ALA A 218 8.57 -9.43 -1.10
N ILE A 219 9.25 -8.37 -1.51
CA ILE A 219 10.62 -8.39 -1.99
C ILE A 219 11.36 -7.20 -1.38
N ASN A 220 12.47 -7.48 -0.74
CA ASN A 220 13.38 -6.44 -0.29
C ASN A 220 14.49 -6.27 -1.34
N CYS A 221 14.49 -5.11 -2.04
CA CYS A 221 15.42 -4.83 -3.13
C CYS A 221 16.86 -4.69 -2.67
N ALA A 222 17.09 -4.30 -1.40
CA ALA A 222 18.43 -4.17 -0.82
C ALA A 222 19.03 -5.51 -0.34
N ALA A 223 18.17 -6.52 -0.05
CA ALA A 223 18.61 -7.78 0.54
C ALA A 223 19.08 -8.80 -0.50
N ILE A 224 18.73 -8.64 -1.78
CA ILE A 224 19.07 -9.60 -2.84
C ILE A 224 20.29 -9.11 -3.60
N PRO A 225 21.33 -9.95 -3.78
CA PRO A 225 22.48 -9.60 -4.61
C PRO A 225 22.08 -9.18 -6.02
N GLU A 226 22.78 -8.17 -6.58
CA GLU A 226 22.43 -7.56 -7.87
C GLU A 226 22.35 -8.56 -9.03
N ASN A 227 23.17 -9.59 -9.02
CA ASN A 227 23.20 -10.66 -10.03
C ASN A 227 22.01 -11.65 -9.90
N LEU A 228 21.33 -11.70 -8.76
CA LEU A 228 20.22 -12.62 -8.50
C LEU A 228 18.86 -11.94 -8.54
N ILE A 229 18.79 -10.64 -8.22
CA ILE A 229 17.51 -9.90 -8.11
C ILE A 229 16.74 -9.93 -9.44
N GLU A 230 17.43 -9.95 -10.58
CA GLU A 230 16.79 -10.06 -11.89
C GLU A 230 16.03 -11.37 -12.05
N SER A 231 16.68 -12.50 -11.75
CA SER A 231 16.08 -13.83 -11.86
C SER A 231 14.99 -14.06 -10.79
N GLU A 232 15.14 -13.49 -9.61
CA GLU A 232 14.12 -13.56 -8.55
C GLU A 232 12.87 -12.77 -8.93
N LEU A 233 13.02 -11.54 -9.44
CA LEU A 233 11.89 -10.69 -9.82
C LEU A 233 11.14 -11.22 -11.04
N PHE A 234 11.87 -11.41 -12.16
CA PHE A 234 11.26 -11.68 -13.46
C PHE A 234 11.12 -13.17 -13.76
N GLY A 235 11.81 -14.02 -12.99
CA GLY A 235 11.90 -15.45 -13.27
C GLY A 235 12.85 -15.78 -14.43
N HIS A 236 13.09 -17.06 -14.67
CA HIS A 236 13.92 -17.53 -15.78
C HIS A 236 13.43 -18.88 -16.31
N VAL A 237 13.68 -19.13 -17.58
CA VAL A 237 13.45 -20.45 -18.18
C VAL A 237 14.60 -21.40 -17.87
N ALA A 238 14.38 -22.69 -18.04
CA ALA A 238 15.41 -23.72 -17.88
C ALA A 238 16.64 -23.38 -18.72
N GLY A 239 17.84 -23.40 -18.12
CA GLY A 239 19.11 -23.16 -18.83
C GLY A 239 19.37 -21.72 -19.26
N ALA A 240 18.65 -20.72 -18.72
CA ALA A 240 18.79 -19.31 -19.11
C ALA A 240 20.20 -18.73 -18.85
N PHE A 241 20.93 -19.25 -17.87
CA PHE A 241 22.31 -18.87 -17.54
C PHE A 241 23.03 -20.01 -16.81
N THR A 242 24.36 -19.93 -16.71
CA THR A 242 25.18 -20.91 -15.99
C THR A 242 24.82 -20.91 -14.49
N GLY A 243 24.29 -22.05 -14.00
CA GLY A 243 23.79 -22.19 -12.64
C GLY A 243 22.28 -21.99 -12.49
N ALA A 244 21.55 -21.73 -13.59
CA ALA A 244 20.08 -21.69 -13.56
C ALA A 244 19.50 -23.07 -13.19
N ARG A 245 18.42 -23.07 -12.40
CA ARG A 245 17.70 -24.30 -12.04
C ARG A 245 17.20 -25.00 -13.31
N LYS A 246 17.31 -26.34 -13.36
CA LYS A 246 16.88 -27.15 -14.51
C LYS A 246 15.39 -27.03 -14.83
N GLU A 247 14.58 -26.66 -13.84
CA GLU A 247 13.14 -26.48 -13.96
C GLU A 247 12.73 -25.02 -14.25
N GLY A 248 13.71 -24.08 -14.25
CA GLY A 248 13.43 -22.65 -14.31
C GLY A 248 12.93 -22.09 -12.98
N HIS A 249 12.51 -20.83 -12.97
CA HIS A 249 11.90 -20.15 -11.82
C HIS A 249 10.77 -19.23 -12.29
N LEU A 250 9.64 -19.27 -11.57
CA LEU A 250 8.44 -18.52 -11.95
C LEU A 250 8.65 -16.99 -11.88
N GLY A 251 9.37 -16.52 -10.86
CA GLY A 251 9.60 -15.11 -10.57
C GLY A 251 8.48 -14.47 -9.75
N ARG A 252 8.89 -13.58 -8.83
CA ARG A 252 7.99 -12.93 -7.87
C ARG A 252 6.87 -12.09 -8.51
N LEU A 253 7.14 -11.47 -9.66
CA LEU A 253 6.13 -10.72 -10.41
C LEU A 253 4.95 -11.59 -10.87
N ARG A 254 5.22 -12.84 -11.24
CA ARG A 254 4.18 -13.82 -11.64
C ARG A 254 3.51 -14.44 -10.42
N GLU A 255 4.25 -14.68 -9.34
CA GLU A 255 3.70 -15.13 -8.05
C GLU A 255 2.69 -14.14 -7.48
N ALA A 256 2.92 -12.83 -7.70
CA ALA A 256 2.02 -11.77 -7.25
C ALA A 256 0.74 -11.61 -8.09
N HIS A 257 0.58 -12.42 -9.16
CA HIS A 257 -0.58 -12.31 -10.04
C HIS A 257 -1.91 -12.51 -9.28
N GLY A 258 -2.85 -11.60 -9.49
CA GLY A 258 -4.14 -11.54 -8.77
C GLY A 258 -4.05 -10.89 -7.39
N GLY A 259 -2.85 -10.76 -6.82
CA GLY A 259 -2.59 -10.31 -5.46
C GLY A 259 -1.96 -8.92 -5.34
N THR A 260 -1.03 -8.78 -4.41
CA THR A 260 -0.29 -7.55 -4.12
C THR A 260 1.21 -7.83 -4.19
N LEU A 261 1.92 -7.01 -4.96
CA LEU A 261 3.38 -6.97 -4.98
C LEU A 261 3.85 -5.86 -4.04
N PHE A 262 4.66 -6.20 -3.06
CA PHE A 262 5.31 -5.26 -2.17
C PHE A 262 6.81 -5.20 -2.45
N LEU A 263 7.31 -4.03 -2.86
CA LEU A 263 8.72 -3.77 -3.12
C LEU A 263 9.29 -2.91 -1.97
N ASP A 264 9.99 -3.54 -1.05
CA ASP A 264 10.67 -2.83 0.03
C ASP A 264 12.02 -2.30 -0.45
N GLU A 265 12.39 -1.13 0.04
CA GLU A 265 13.60 -0.37 -0.31
C GLU A 265 13.78 -0.24 -1.84
N ILE A 266 12.71 0.19 -2.52
CA ILE A 266 12.71 0.36 -4.00
C ILE A 266 13.80 1.33 -4.48
N GLY A 267 14.23 2.27 -3.62
CA GLY A 267 15.31 3.22 -3.92
C GLY A 267 16.68 2.58 -4.14
N ASP A 268 16.87 1.34 -3.65
CA ASP A 268 18.14 0.60 -3.76
C ASP A 268 18.15 -0.37 -4.95
N MET A 269 17.08 -0.37 -5.77
CA MET A 269 17.02 -1.19 -6.98
C MET A 269 18.04 -0.71 -8.04
N PRO A 270 18.85 -1.59 -8.65
CA PRO A 270 19.75 -1.24 -9.73
C PRO A 270 19.05 -0.62 -10.94
N LEU A 271 19.65 0.39 -11.57
CA LEU A 271 19.08 1.15 -12.69
C LEU A 271 18.62 0.27 -13.87
N ALA A 272 19.36 -0.79 -14.18
CA ALA A 272 19.01 -1.74 -15.24
C ALA A 272 17.65 -2.40 -14.97
N LEU A 273 17.40 -2.77 -13.71
CA LEU A 273 16.16 -3.42 -13.28
C LEU A 273 14.99 -2.44 -13.17
N GLN A 274 15.27 -1.18 -12.83
CA GLN A 274 14.26 -0.12 -12.85
C GLN A 274 13.65 0.02 -14.25
N THR A 275 14.45 -0.08 -15.32
CA THR A 275 13.97 -0.05 -16.71
C THR A 275 13.05 -1.23 -17.02
N ARG A 276 13.42 -2.43 -16.59
CA ARG A 276 12.59 -3.63 -16.79
C ARG A 276 11.30 -3.59 -16.00
N LEU A 277 11.38 -3.15 -14.73
CA LEU A 277 10.19 -2.97 -13.89
C LEU A 277 9.21 -1.97 -14.51
N LEU A 278 9.72 -0.85 -15.02
CA LEU A 278 8.88 0.15 -15.71
C LEU A 278 8.10 -0.47 -16.86
N ARG A 279 8.76 -1.28 -17.71
CA ARG A 279 8.09 -1.99 -18.81
C ARG A 279 6.97 -2.90 -18.30
N VAL A 280 7.24 -3.70 -17.24
CA VAL A 280 6.21 -4.56 -16.66
C VAL A 280 5.01 -3.76 -16.15
N LEU A 281 5.24 -2.61 -15.51
CA LEU A 281 4.17 -1.74 -15.01
C LEU A 281 3.38 -1.06 -16.13
N GLN A 282 4.00 -0.81 -17.30
CA GLN A 282 3.35 -0.21 -18.46
C GLN A 282 2.57 -1.26 -19.27
N GLU A 283 3.20 -2.39 -19.58
CA GLU A 283 2.67 -3.42 -20.46
C GLU A 283 1.78 -4.43 -19.74
N ARG A 284 1.78 -4.44 -18.40
CA ARG A 284 1.09 -5.46 -17.58
C ARG A 284 1.49 -6.88 -17.97
N SER A 285 2.75 -7.04 -18.36
CA SER A 285 3.31 -8.33 -18.75
C SER A 285 4.76 -8.45 -18.33
N VAL A 286 5.24 -9.67 -18.06
CA VAL A 286 6.62 -9.98 -17.71
C VAL A 286 7.21 -10.98 -18.68
N THR A 287 8.44 -10.71 -19.13
CA THR A 287 9.21 -11.66 -19.94
C THR A 287 10.30 -12.28 -19.05
N PRO A 288 10.23 -13.60 -18.76
CA PRO A 288 11.26 -14.26 -17.96
C PRO A 288 12.63 -14.19 -18.64
N VAL A 289 13.70 -14.25 -17.86
CA VAL A 289 15.08 -14.28 -18.39
C VAL A 289 15.26 -15.51 -19.29
N GLY A 290 15.76 -15.29 -20.50
CA GLY A 290 15.93 -16.35 -21.51
C GLY A 290 14.67 -16.75 -22.28
N ALA A 291 13.51 -16.15 -21.97
CA ALA A 291 12.26 -16.37 -22.71
C ALA A 291 12.02 -15.26 -23.74
N SER A 292 11.34 -15.63 -24.86
CA SER A 292 10.88 -14.67 -25.89
C SER A 292 9.42 -14.26 -25.70
N LYS A 293 8.63 -15.03 -24.92
CA LYS A 293 7.19 -14.81 -24.75
C LYS A 293 6.90 -14.05 -23.44
N ALA A 294 6.19 -12.94 -23.55
CA ALA A 294 5.68 -12.21 -22.41
C ALA A 294 4.47 -12.93 -21.80
N VAL A 295 4.36 -12.88 -20.48
CA VAL A 295 3.26 -13.46 -19.70
C VAL A 295 2.50 -12.33 -19.01
N PRO A 296 1.17 -12.22 -19.16
CA PRO A 296 0.40 -11.15 -18.52
C PRO A 296 0.41 -11.30 -17.00
N VAL A 297 0.51 -10.14 -16.30
CA VAL A 297 0.46 -10.07 -14.85
C VAL A 297 -0.48 -8.93 -14.43
N ASP A 298 -1.25 -9.17 -13.35
CA ASP A 298 -2.09 -8.18 -12.73
C ASP A 298 -1.88 -8.24 -11.21
N PHE A 299 -1.40 -7.15 -10.62
CA PHE A 299 -1.20 -7.02 -9.18
C PHE A 299 -1.40 -5.57 -8.73
N ALA A 300 -1.80 -5.40 -7.47
CA ALA A 300 -1.70 -4.13 -6.78
C ALA A 300 -0.24 -3.89 -6.40
N LEU A 301 0.27 -2.68 -6.64
CA LEU A 301 1.65 -2.33 -6.35
C LEU A 301 1.73 -1.47 -5.09
N VAL A 302 2.54 -1.93 -4.14
CA VAL A 302 2.93 -1.18 -2.94
C VAL A 302 4.46 -1.12 -2.91
N CYS A 303 5.01 0.07 -2.83
CA CYS A 303 6.45 0.30 -2.71
C CYS A 303 6.77 0.93 -1.36
N ALA A 304 7.94 0.64 -0.81
CA ALA A 304 8.44 1.28 0.40
C ALA A 304 9.89 1.75 0.22
N THR A 305 10.24 2.84 0.87
CA THR A 305 11.61 3.37 0.87
C THR A 305 11.84 4.31 2.06
N HIS A 306 13.07 4.37 2.52
CA HIS A 306 13.54 5.43 3.43
C HIS A 306 14.18 6.59 2.66
N ASN A 307 14.47 6.43 1.36
CA ASN A 307 15.13 7.41 0.51
C ASN A 307 14.14 8.43 -0.08
N GLN A 308 14.61 9.64 -0.33
CA GLN A 308 13.89 10.64 -1.11
C GLN A 308 14.06 10.36 -2.61
N LEU A 309 13.13 9.59 -3.21
CA LEU A 309 13.26 9.10 -4.58
C LEU A 309 13.37 10.23 -5.63
N MET A 310 12.71 11.38 -5.41
CA MET A 310 12.83 12.52 -6.32
C MET A 310 14.26 13.05 -6.35
N GLN A 311 14.88 13.22 -5.19
CA GLN A 311 16.28 13.65 -5.08
C GLN A 311 17.24 12.59 -5.66
N ALA A 312 16.94 11.30 -5.45
CA ALA A 312 17.70 10.21 -6.08
C ALA A 312 17.57 10.24 -7.61
N ALA A 313 16.40 10.64 -8.15
CA ALA A 313 16.19 10.78 -9.58
C ALA A 313 16.96 11.97 -10.16
N GLU A 314 17.02 13.11 -9.48
CA GLU A 314 17.83 14.26 -9.86
C GLU A 314 19.33 13.94 -9.88
N GLN A 315 19.76 13.06 -9.00
CA GLN A 315 21.16 12.56 -8.93
C GLN A 315 21.46 11.41 -9.89
N GLY A 316 20.50 10.98 -10.72
CA GLY A 316 20.67 9.89 -11.68
C GLY A 316 20.74 8.49 -11.05
N ARG A 317 20.48 8.33 -9.75
CA ARG A 317 20.44 7.04 -9.04
C ARG A 317 19.09 6.32 -9.14
N PHE A 318 18.06 7.05 -9.49
CA PHE A 318 16.72 6.52 -9.74
C PHE A 318 16.15 7.09 -11.05
N ARG A 319 15.34 6.33 -11.78
CA ARG A 319 14.75 6.82 -13.03
C ARG A 319 13.52 7.67 -12.75
N GLN A 320 13.45 8.82 -13.34
CA GLN A 320 12.32 9.77 -13.20
C GLN A 320 11.00 9.18 -13.73
N ASP A 321 11.05 8.45 -14.85
CA ASP A 321 9.88 7.81 -15.44
C ASP A 321 9.29 6.71 -14.55
N LEU A 322 10.14 5.91 -13.90
CA LEU A 322 9.69 4.94 -12.91
C LEU A 322 9.11 5.62 -11.67
N TYR A 323 9.74 6.70 -11.19
CA TYR A 323 9.22 7.46 -10.06
C TYR A 323 7.78 7.90 -10.31
N TYR A 324 7.48 8.54 -11.44
CA TYR A 324 6.10 8.96 -11.74
C TYR A 324 5.13 7.78 -11.92
N ARG A 325 5.61 6.61 -12.29
CA ARG A 325 4.75 5.42 -12.43
C ARG A 325 4.38 4.78 -11.10
N ILE A 326 5.27 4.82 -10.09
CA ILE A 326 5.04 4.25 -8.75
C ILE A 326 4.47 5.26 -7.74
N ASN A 327 4.62 6.55 -8.00
CA ASN A 327 4.14 7.63 -7.14
C ASN A 327 2.67 7.98 -7.42
N GLY A 328 1.77 7.02 -7.19
CA GLY A 328 0.32 7.25 -7.31
C GLY A 328 -0.25 7.89 -6.05
N LEU A 329 -0.06 7.26 -4.89
CA LEU A 329 -0.33 7.84 -3.56
C LEU A 329 0.91 7.68 -2.70
N THR A 330 1.46 8.77 -2.21
CA THR A 330 2.50 8.74 -1.19
C THR A 330 1.90 8.87 0.21
N VAL A 331 2.27 7.94 1.11
CA VAL A 331 1.96 7.99 2.54
C VAL A 331 3.26 8.02 3.33
N GLN A 332 3.32 8.92 4.32
CA GLN A 332 4.47 9.08 5.20
C GLN A 332 4.18 8.44 6.55
N LEU A 333 5.02 7.49 6.97
CA LEU A 333 4.94 6.94 8.32
C LEU A 333 5.85 7.75 9.25
N PRO A 334 5.35 8.16 10.43
CA PRO A 334 6.13 8.94 11.38
C PRO A 334 7.24 8.08 12.00
N ALA A 335 8.38 8.70 12.31
CA ALA A 335 9.40 8.10 13.16
C ALA A 335 8.87 7.87 14.58
N LEU A 336 9.44 6.90 15.31
CA LEU A 336 8.95 6.55 16.64
C LEU A 336 9.00 7.74 17.62
N ARG A 337 10.04 8.57 17.57
CA ARG A 337 10.18 9.80 18.34
C ARG A 337 9.14 10.89 18.04
N GLU A 338 8.48 10.79 16.89
CA GLU A 338 7.45 11.73 16.45
C GLU A 338 6.04 11.30 16.80
N ARG A 339 5.89 10.05 17.28
CA ARG A 339 4.60 9.47 17.62
C ARG A 339 4.12 9.92 18.99
N SER A 340 2.84 10.28 19.04
CA SER A 340 2.17 10.69 20.28
C SER A 340 1.67 9.53 21.14
N ASP A 341 1.66 8.33 20.59
CA ASP A 341 1.08 7.11 21.18
C ASP A 341 2.12 6.10 21.65
N PHE A 342 3.35 6.55 21.95
CA PHE A 342 4.47 5.69 22.33
C PHE A 342 4.11 4.63 23.39
N VAL A 343 3.44 5.04 24.48
CA VAL A 343 3.09 4.16 25.61
C VAL A 343 2.11 3.07 25.18
N ALA A 344 1.09 3.42 24.38
CA ALA A 344 0.11 2.46 23.89
C ALA A 344 0.76 1.46 22.91
N LEU A 345 1.66 1.94 22.05
CA LEU A 345 2.42 1.13 21.12
C LEU A 345 3.38 0.17 21.84
N LEU A 346 4.08 0.65 22.88
CA LEU A 346 4.97 -0.16 23.70
C LEU A 346 4.20 -1.29 24.41
N ARG A 347 3.07 -0.99 25.05
CA ARG A 347 2.22 -2.01 25.68
C ARG A 347 1.77 -3.07 24.72
N ARG A 348 1.37 -2.66 23.52
CA ARG A 348 0.99 -3.61 22.47
C ARG A 348 2.15 -4.51 22.06
N LEU A 349 3.33 -3.94 21.80
CA LEU A 349 4.51 -4.72 21.45
C LEU A 349 4.89 -5.71 22.59
N LEU A 350 4.76 -5.30 23.84
CA LEU A 350 4.99 -6.18 24.99
C LEU A 350 3.98 -7.33 25.03
N SER A 351 2.69 -7.05 24.83
CA SER A 351 1.66 -8.09 24.80
C SER A 351 1.90 -9.10 23.68
N ASP A 352 2.29 -8.64 22.49
CA ASP A 352 2.62 -9.49 21.35
C ASP A 352 3.86 -10.38 21.67
N LEU A 353 4.92 -9.78 22.25
CA LEU A 353 6.15 -10.50 22.64
C LEU A 353 5.93 -11.47 23.81
N ALA A 354 5.14 -11.08 24.82
CA ALA A 354 4.78 -11.96 25.92
C ALA A 354 4.06 -13.21 25.43
N THR A 355 3.12 -13.04 24.48
CA THR A 355 2.42 -14.16 23.85
C THR A 355 3.39 -15.06 23.07
N GLU A 356 4.34 -14.47 22.32
CA GLU A 356 5.37 -15.20 21.57
C GLU A 356 6.28 -16.06 22.48
N GLN A 357 6.61 -15.54 23.67
CA GLN A 357 7.56 -16.17 24.61
C GLN A 357 6.87 -17.00 25.70
N GLY A 358 5.54 -17.06 25.72
CA GLY A 358 4.78 -17.79 26.74
C GLY A 358 4.84 -17.16 28.13
N LEU A 359 5.10 -15.85 28.21
CA LEU A 359 5.10 -15.06 29.44
C LEU A 359 3.66 -14.64 29.82
N PRO A 360 3.43 -14.18 31.09
CA PRO A 360 2.17 -13.56 31.46
C PRO A 360 1.79 -12.42 30.50
N VAL A 361 0.52 -12.31 30.13
CA VAL A 361 0.04 -11.33 29.12
C VAL A 361 0.20 -9.89 29.60
N ASP A 362 0.29 -9.64 30.90
CA ASP A 362 0.30 -8.32 31.55
C ASP A 362 1.70 -7.91 32.02
N VAL A 363 2.72 -8.04 31.17
CA VAL A 363 4.06 -7.54 31.49
C VAL A 363 4.02 -6.01 31.51
N GLU A 364 4.33 -5.42 32.65
CA GLU A 364 4.41 -3.97 32.85
C GLU A 364 5.86 -3.45 32.74
N VAL A 365 6.00 -2.13 32.58
CA VAL A 365 7.31 -1.46 32.61
C VAL A 365 7.37 -0.51 33.81
N ALA A 366 8.41 -0.58 34.59
CA ALA A 366 8.62 0.32 35.71
C ALA A 366 8.51 1.79 35.27
N PRO A 367 7.83 2.66 36.03
CA PRO A 367 7.52 4.04 35.60
C PRO A 367 8.75 4.89 35.26
N ASP A 368 9.84 4.71 36.02
CA ASP A 368 11.11 5.39 35.80
C ASP A 368 11.78 4.94 34.49
N LEU A 369 11.79 3.66 34.20
CA LEU A 369 12.27 3.09 32.95
C LEU A 369 11.38 3.54 31.78
N LEU A 370 10.05 3.52 31.93
CA LEU A 370 9.11 3.94 30.89
C LEU A 370 9.36 5.41 30.48
N ALA A 371 9.59 6.30 31.45
CA ALA A 371 9.89 7.70 31.19
C ALA A 371 11.18 7.87 30.36
N ARG A 372 12.21 7.07 30.62
CA ARG A 372 13.47 7.07 29.85
C ARG A 372 13.31 6.49 28.47
N LEU A 373 12.58 5.38 28.32
CA LEU A 373 12.28 4.79 27.00
C LEU A 373 11.48 5.76 26.13
N ALA A 374 10.52 6.50 26.71
CA ALA A 374 9.73 7.49 25.99
C ALA A 374 10.55 8.71 25.53
N ALA A 375 11.60 9.08 26.27
CA ALA A 375 12.48 10.19 25.94
C ALA A 375 13.59 9.81 24.94
N HIS A 376 13.82 8.52 24.71
CA HIS A 376 14.89 8.05 23.82
C HIS A 376 14.58 8.34 22.36
N PRO A 377 15.56 8.76 21.51
CA PRO A 377 15.32 9.12 20.12
C PRO A 377 15.05 7.95 19.18
N TRP A 378 15.33 6.73 19.58
CA TRP A 378 15.11 5.49 18.82
C TRP A 378 15.56 5.57 17.36
N PRO A 379 16.88 5.67 17.05
CA PRO A 379 17.36 5.79 15.68
C PRO A 379 16.98 4.57 14.80
N GLY A 380 16.82 3.39 15.38
CA GLY A 380 16.31 2.17 14.72
C GLY A 380 14.80 1.98 14.82
N ASN A 381 14.06 2.97 15.31
CA ASN A 381 12.61 3.01 15.41
C ASN A 381 12.02 1.74 16.11
N LEU A 382 10.91 1.22 15.59
CA LEU A 382 10.22 0.04 16.13
C LEU A 382 11.08 -1.23 16.07
N ARG A 383 11.97 -1.35 15.09
CA ARG A 383 12.87 -2.51 15.01
C ARG A 383 13.81 -2.56 16.19
N GLN A 384 14.40 -1.42 16.56
CA GLN A 384 15.26 -1.32 17.73
C GLN A 384 14.46 -1.54 19.02
N LEU A 385 13.33 -0.86 19.18
CA LEU A 385 12.46 -1.02 20.35
C LEU A 385 12.04 -2.48 20.54
N ALA A 386 11.54 -3.15 19.49
CA ALA A 386 11.12 -4.55 19.57
C ALA A 386 12.28 -5.50 19.92
N SER A 387 13.50 -5.24 19.40
CA SER A 387 14.69 -6.01 19.76
C SER A 387 15.04 -5.88 21.23
N VAL A 388 15.03 -4.64 21.74
CA VAL A 388 15.30 -4.36 23.17
C VAL A 388 14.26 -5.04 24.05
N LEU A 389 12.96 -4.85 23.76
CA LEU A 389 11.89 -5.46 24.53
C LEU A 389 11.94 -6.99 24.50
N ARG A 390 12.27 -7.60 23.36
CA ARG A 390 12.44 -9.05 23.25
C ARG A 390 13.57 -9.55 24.15
N THR A 391 14.69 -8.86 24.19
CA THR A 391 15.81 -9.21 25.09
C THR A 391 15.38 -9.01 26.55
N ALA A 392 14.74 -7.89 26.88
CA ALA A 392 14.27 -7.60 28.23
C ALA A 392 13.26 -8.65 28.74
N CYS A 393 12.31 -9.06 27.90
CA CYS A 393 11.37 -10.13 28.24
C CYS A 393 12.07 -11.47 28.46
N ALA A 394 13.11 -11.78 27.72
CA ALA A 394 13.89 -12.99 27.89
C ALA A 394 14.75 -13.01 29.17
N MET A 395 14.98 -11.86 29.78
CA MET A 395 15.71 -11.70 31.07
C MET A 395 14.78 -11.80 32.30
N LEU A 396 13.45 -11.77 32.10
CA LEU A 396 12.50 -11.97 33.20
C LEU A 396 12.63 -13.36 33.78
N VAL A 397 12.68 -13.44 35.13
CA VAL A 397 12.69 -14.70 35.86
C VAL A 397 11.24 -15.16 36.13
N GLU A 398 11.05 -16.46 36.34
CA GLU A 398 9.74 -17.07 36.60
C GLU A 398 9.04 -16.39 37.80
N GLY A 399 7.86 -15.79 37.54
CA GLY A 399 7.08 -15.04 38.52
C GLY A 399 7.27 -13.53 38.52
N GLU A 400 8.15 -13.00 37.65
CA GLU A 400 8.27 -11.55 37.41
C GLU A 400 7.34 -11.11 36.29
N ASP A 401 6.64 -9.99 36.52
CA ASP A 401 5.70 -9.38 35.58
C ASP A 401 6.08 -7.94 35.19
N THR A 402 7.20 -7.43 35.76
CA THR A 402 7.57 -6.01 35.59
C THR A 402 8.99 -5.88 35.06
N LEU A 403 9.13 -5.23 33.89
CA LEU A 403 10.43 -4.87 33.31
C LEU A 403 11.07 -3.72 34.09
N ARG A 404 12.32 -3.91 34.51
CA ARG A 404 13.14 -2.95 35.25
C ARG A 404 14.48 -2.76 34.54
N TRP A 405 15.32 -1.85 35.06
CA TRP A 405 16.65 -1.57 34.53
C TRP A 405 17.54 -2.80 34.40
N GLU A 406 17.48 -3.72 35.36
CA GLU A 406 18.25 -4.96 35.39
C GLU A 406 17.97 -5.91 34.22
N HIS A 407 16.80 -5.75 33.56
CA HIS A 407 16.41 -6.55 32.37
C HIS A 407 16.81 -5.87 31.07
N MET A 408 17.31 -4.62 31.12
CA MET A 408 17.69 -3.89 29.90
C MET A 408 19.11 -4.24 29.44
N PRO A 409 19.35 -4.30 28.13
CA PRO A 409 20.71 -4.45 27.60
C PRO A 409 21.64 -3.33 28.04
N ASP A 410 22.90 -3.65 28.38
CA ASP A 410 23.88 -2.72 28.93
C ASP A 410 24.17 -1.51 28.02
N ASP A 411 24.19 -1.75 26.70
CA ASP A 411 24.39 -0.69 25.69
C ASP A 411 23.25 0.34 25.69
N LEU A 412 22.02 -0.12 25.90
CA LEU A 412 20.85 0.78 26.04
C LEU A 412 20.89 1.53 27.37
N VAL A 413 21.21 0.85 28.47
CA VAL A 413 21.34 1.48 29.80
C VAL A 413 22.31 2.66 29.71
N GLN A 414 23.50 2.45 29.13
CA GLN A 414 24.48 3.51 28.94
C GLN A 414 23.94 4.66 28.06
N ALA A 415 23.21 4.35 26.99
CA ALA A 415 22.63 5.36 26.10
C ALA A 415 21.51 6.17 26.81
N LEU A 416 20.73 5.55 27.68
CA LEU A 416 19.66 6.19 28.44
C LEU A 416 20.18 7.03 29.62
N GLU A 417 21.31 6.67 30.22
CA GLU A 417 21.94 7.44 31.29
C GLU A 417 22.59 8.73 30.77
N VAL A 418 23.17 8.71 29.60
CA VAL A 418 23.86 9.84 28.99
C VAL A 418 22.88 10.89 28.42
N ALA A 419 21.66 10.53 28.12
CA ALA A 419 20.66 11.45 27.59
C ALA A 419 20.06 12.34 28.69
N PRO A 420 20.25 13.67 28.68
CA PRO A 420 19.59 14.57 29.64
C PRO A 420 18.08 14.50 29.47
N LEU A 421 17.33 14.37 30.58
CA LEU A 421 15.88 14.47 30.58
C LEU A 421 15.49 15.89 30.15
N ALA A 422 15.01 16.07 28.96
CA ALA A 422 14.38 17.29 28.51
C ALA A 422 13.00 17.40 29.20
N PHE A 423 12.98 17.91 30.45
CA PHE A 423 11.72 18.32 31.05
C PHE A 423 11.24 19.58 30.33
N GLY A 424 10.07 19.43 29.68
CA GLY A 424 9.37 20.54 29.05
C GLY A 424 9.11 21.65 30.06
N HIS A 425 9.58 22.85 29.75
CA HIS A 425 9.09 24.07 30.37
C HIS A 425 7.86 24.55 29.58
N PRO A 426 6.81 24.99 30.27
CA PRO A 426 5.68 25.66 29.63
C PRO A 426 6.12 27.02 29.07
N PRO A 427 5.47 27.51 28.01
CA PRO A 427 5.81 28.78 27.41
C PRO A 427 5.13 29.91 28.23
N ASP A 428 5.91 30.76 28.90
CA ASP A 428 5.44 32.10 29.22
C ASP A 428 6.60 33.11 29.32
N THR A 429 6.36 34.18 28.56
CA THR A 429 6.83 35.56 28.60
C THR A 429 8.13 35.92 27.87
N PRO A 430 8.07 37.09 27.20
CA PRO A 430 9.12 37.54 26.28
C PRO A 430 10.06 38.51 27.01
N ASP A 431 11.36 38.20 27.00
CA ASP A 431 12.37 39.26 27.14
C ASP A 431 13.63 38.85 26.36
N THR A 432 13.92 39.64 25.37
CA THR A 432 15.18 39.64 24.62
C THR A 432 16.36 39.96 25.53
N PRO A 433 17.52 39.26 25.44
CA PRO A 433 18.54 39.78 24.53
C PRO A 433 19.39 38.72 23.81
N THR A 434 19.70 39.03 22.56
CA THR A 434 20.92 38.72 21.80
C THR A 434 21.52 37.30 21.92
N ALA A 435 21.17 36.39 20.98
CA ALA A 435 21.83 35.12 20.79
C ALA A 435 23.22 35.28 20.16
N PRO A 436 24.26 34.58 20.68
CA PRO A 436 25.48 34.39 19.90
C PRO A 436 25.21 33.36 18.78
N ALA A 437 25.71 33.68 17.60
CA ALA A 437 25.59 32.88 16.34
C ALA A 437 25.87 31.39 16.56
N ALA A 438 25.00 30.54 16.06
CA ALA A 438 25.17 29.07 16.04
C ALA A 438 26.47 28.72 15.28
N LEU A 439 27.49 28.30 16.03
CA LEU A 439 28.74 27.79 15.46
C LEU A 439 28.48 26.50 14.75
N SER A 440 28.92 26.37 13.49
CA SER A 440 28.79 25.14 12.71
C SER A 440 29.57 24.00 13.38
N LEU A 441 29.15 22.73 13.17
CA LEU A 441 29.86 21.53 13.66
C LEU A 441 31.36 21.51 13.28
N GLN A 442 31.72 22.15 12.17
CA GLN A 442 33.11 22.34 11.75
C GLN A 442 33.85 23.34 12.68
N GLN A 443 33.20 24.42 13.09
CA GLN A 443 33.77 25.40 13.99
C GLN A 443 33.93 24.85 15.41
N LEU A 444 33.01 24.04 15.92
CA LEU A 444 33.12 23.31 17.17
C LEU A 444 34.28 22.31 17.17
N SER A 445 34.47 21.60 16.05
CA SER A 445 35.59 20.64 15.90
C SER A 445 36.94 21.32 15.79
N THR A 446 37.02 22.53 15.22
CA THR A 446 38.23 23.33 15.13
C THR A 446 38.61 23.94 16.48
N ALA A 447 37.65 24.47 17.25
CA ALA A 447 37.86 25.00 18.59
C ALA A 447 38.37 23.92 19.57
N ALA A 448 37.81 22.71 19.49
CA ALA A 448 38.25 21.57 20.30
C ALA A 448 39.70 21.14 19.98
N ILE A 449 40.10 21.17 18.72
CA ILE A 449 41.48 20.85 18.29
C ILE A 449 42.47 21.92 18.79
N ASP A 450 42.12 23.23 18.70
CA ASP A 450 42.97 24.31 19.15
C ASP A 450 43.10 24.27 20.69
N GLN A 451 42.06 23.99 21.41
CA GLN A 451 42.07 23.85 22.86
C GLN A 451 42.93 22.68 23.33
N ALA A 452 42.81 21.53 22.66
CA ALA A 452 43.66 20.36 22.97
C ALA A 452 45.13 20.59 22.64
N LEU A 453 45.45 21.32 21.56
CA LEU A 453 46.83 21.69 21.21
C LEU A 453 47.44 22.69 22.17
N GLN A 454 46.68 23.69 22.67
CA GLN A 454 47.10 24.61 23.68
C GLN A 454 47.32 23.92 25.04
N ALA A 455 46.39 23.07 25.47
CA ALA A 455 46.52 22.27 26.69
C ALA A 455 47.74 21.33 26.67
N ALA A 456 48.04 20.76 25.48
CA ALA A 456 49.19 19.90 25.28
C ALA A 456 50.49 20.67 24.95
N ARG A 457 50.51 21.99 25.03
CA ARG A 457 51.65 22.87 24.71
C ARG A 457 52.34 22.51 23.36
N GLY A 458 51.53 22.22 22.33
CA GLY A 458 51.99 21.85 21.01
C GLY A 458 52.38 20.37 20.82
N ASN A 459 52.26 19.52 21.82
CA ASN A 459 52.56 18.11 21.72
C ASN A 459 51.44 17.33 21.00
N MET A 460 51.66 17.04 19.73
CA MET A 460 50.67 16.37 18.85
C MET A 460 50.24 14.99 19.35
N SER A 461 51.15 14.25 20.04
CA SER A 461 50.78 12.94 20.59
C SER A 461 49.83 13.02 21.78
N GLN A 462 50.03 14.05 22.61
CA GLN A 462 49.20 14.29 23.79
C GLN A 462 47.87 14.88 23.40
N ALA A 463 47.83 15.84 22.47
CA ALA A 463 46.60 16.40 21.91
C ALA A 463 45.72 15.32 21.21
N ALA A 464 46.30 14.42 20.44
CA ALA A 464 45.58 13.33 19.80
C ALA A 464 44.95 12.36 20.83
N ARG A 465 45.67 12.06 21.94
CA ARG A 465 45.14 11.24 23.02
C ARG A 465 43.97 11.94 23.74
N GLN A 466 44.06 13.22 24.01
CA GLN A 466 42.97 14.02 24.66
C GLN A 466 41.73 14.09 23.77
N LEU A 467 41.90 14.10 22.46
CA LEU A 467 40.78 14.13 21.48
C LEU A 467 40.24 12.76 21.10
N GLY A 468 40.84 11.66 21.62
CA GLY A 468 40.43 10.30 21.27
C GLY A 468 40.66 9.91 19.80
N ILE A 469 41.56 10.60 19.09
CA ILE A 469 41.83 10.37 17.65
C ILE A 469 43.29 9.95 17.37
N SER A 470 43.55 9.34 16.22
CA SER A 470 44.89 9.01 15.83
C SER A 470 45.69 10.27 15.47
N ARG A 471 47.02 10.23 15.70
CA ARG A 471 47.95 11.32 15.30
C ARG A 471 47.80 11.66 13.80
N GLN A 472 47.60 10.66 12.96
CA GLN A 472 47.47 10.82 11.52
C GLN A 472 46.17 11.57 11.16
N THR A 473 45.07 11.30 11.89
CA THR A 473 43.81 12.00 11.75
C THR A 473 43.91 13.47 12.18
N LEU A 474 44.67 13.76 13.26
CA LEU A 474 44.91 15.14 13.71
C LEU A 474 45.73 15.91 12.68
N TYR A 475 46.81 15.35 12.12
CA TYR A 475 47.59 15.96 11.06
C TYR A 475 46.76 16.23 9.80
N ARG A 476 45.93 15.28 9.36
CA ARG A 476 45.05 15.46 8.21
C ARG A 476 44.04 16.60 8.41
N LYS A 477 43.48 16.72 9.60
CA LYS A 477 42.54 17.83 9.94
C LYS A 477 43.24 19.20 10.02
N LEU A 478 44.48 19.25 10.48
CA LEU A 478 45.30 20.48 10.47
C LEU A 478 45.74 20.86 9.06
N ALA A 479 46.13 19.90 8.22
CA ALA A 479 46.48 20.15 6.83
C ALA A 479 45.28 20.64 5.99
N ALA A 480 44.08 20.11 6.23
CA ALA A 480 42.85 20.56 5.57
C ALA A 480 42.40 21.98 5.97
N ARG A 481 43.06 22.60 6.96
CA ARG A 481 42.83 23.97 7.46
C ARG A 481 43.79 25.00 6.83
N ALA A 482 44.87 24.54 6.21
CA ALA A 482 45.92 25.37 5.58
C ALA A 482 45.61 25.67 4.08
N HIS A 483 44.52 25.12 3.56
CA HIS A 483 43.94 25.36 2.25
C HIS A 483 42.52 25.96 2.43
#